data_44a49444c0534b44a295afa46029ad14
#
_entry.id   44a49444c0534b44a295afa46029ad14
#
_cell.length_a   1.000
_cell.length_b   1.000
_cell.length_c   1.000
_cell.angle_alpha   90.00
_cell.angle_beta   90.00
_cell.angle_gamma   90.00
#
_symmetry.space_group_name_H-M   'P 1'
#
loop_
_entity.id
_entity.type
_entity.pdbx_description
1 polymer ?
#
loop_
_entity_poly.entity_id
_entity_poly.type
_entity_poly.pdbx_seq_one_letter_code
_entity_poly.pdbx_strand_id
1 'polypeptide(L)'
;MYIYGEFSETPKGTKINDRKSIASFNSNTVTMKLATSYISYDQAKKNLKLEIGGDSFETVYNKAQSKWDNQLGIITDVKGANYEQLVTLYSCIYRMYCYPNLMSENTGSNSNPVWKYKSPYKDDNAAPVAGKIYI
;
A
#
# COMPACT_ATOMS: atom_id res chain seq x y z
N MET A 1 9.31 10.46 5.56
CA MET A 1 8.11 9.74 5.11
C MET A 1 6.88 10.48 5.60
N TYR A 2 5.89 10.69 4.73
CA TYR A 2 4.62 11.34 5.04
C TYR A 2 3.54 10.27 5.13
N ILE A 3 2.56 10.46 6.01
CA ILE A 3 1.45 9.54 6.22
C ILE A 3 0.16 10.33 6.15
N TYR A 4 -0.82 9.81 5.43
CA TYR A 4 -2.18 10.35 5.36
C TYR A 4 -3.18 9.23 5.62
N GLY A 5 -4.20 9.51 6.42
CA GLY A 5 -5.24 8.54 6.73
C GLY A 5 -6.63 9.17 6.86
N GLU A 6 -7.63 8.39 6.54
CA GLU A 6 -9.05 8.74 6.68
C GLU A 6 -9.78 7.68 7.49
N PHE A 7 -10.64 8.10 8.39
CA PHE A 7 -11.54 7.21 9.11
C PHE A 7 -12.92 7.20 8.45
N SER A 8 -13.62 6.08 8.55
CA SER A 8 -15.00 5.95 8.06
C SER A 8 -16.01 6.80 8.86
N GLU A 9 -15.61 7.30 10.02
CA GLU A 9 -16.42 8.13 10.90
C GLU A 9 -15.56 9.28 11.45
N THR A 10 -16.15 10.47 11.60
CA THR A 10 -15.48 11.60 12.25
C THR A 10 -15.28 11.32 13.74
N PRO A 11 -14.06 11.43 14.27
CA PRO A 11 -13.82 11.25 15.69
C PRO A 11 -14.65 12.25 16.55
N LYS A 12 -15.29 11.75 17.60
CA LYS A 12 -15.98 12.60 18.60
C LYS A 12 -15.01 13.36 19.50
N GLY A 13 -13.76 12.89 19.59
CA GLY A 13 -12.71 13.52 20.37
C GLY A 13 -11.33 13.04 19.96
N THR A 14 -10.37 13.93 20.06
CA THR A 14 -8.96 13.63 19.77
C THR A 14 -8.06 14.14 20.90
N LYS A 15 -7.03 13.36 21.25
CA LYS A 15 -5.93 13.79 22.13
C LYS A 15 -4.63 13.56 21.39
N ILE A 16 -3.80 14.58 21.34
CA ILE A 16 -2.50 14.53 20.66
C ILE A 16 -1.42 14.86 21.67
N ASN A 17 -0.45 13.96 21.86
CA ASN A 17 0.79 14.17 22.58
C ASN A 17 1.95 13.95 21.59
N ASP A 18 3.17 14.34 21.99
CA ASP A 18 4.37 14.28 21.11
C ASP A 18 4.55 12.98 20.31
N ARG A 19 4.15 11.84 20.86
CA ARG A 19 4.35 10.52 20.26
C ARG A 19 3.09 9.66 20.14
N LYS A 20 1.94 10.16 20.60
CA LYS A 20 0.69 9.39 20.63
C LYS A 20 -0.47 10.27 20.23
N SER A 21 -1.31 9.75 19.36
CA SER A 21 -2.61 10.33 19.03
C SER A 21 -3.70 9.31 19.36
N ILE A 22 -4.75 9.77 20.03
CA ILE A 22 -5.90 8.96 20.39
C ILE A 22 -7.12 9.59 19.74
N ALA A 23 -7.87 8.81 18.99
CA ALA A 23 -9.16 9.18 18.44
C ALA A 23 -10.26 8.33 19.10
N SER A 24 -11.33 8.96 19.52
CA SER A 24 -12.51 8.29 20.09
C SER A 24 -13.67 8.39 19.11
N PHE A 25 -14.44 7.33 18.99
CA PHE A 25 -15.55 7.24 18.05
C PHE A 25 -16.85 6.86 18.78
N ASN A 26 -17.99 7.04 18.12
CA ASN A 26 -19.28 6.60 18.65
C ASN A 26 -19.56 5.13 18.29
N SER A 27 -19.08 4.69 17.12
CA SER A 27 -19.27 3.33 16.62
C SER A 27 -18.29 2.34 17.26
N ASN A 28 -18.73 1.09 17.43
CA ASN A 28 -17.89 0.00 17.92
C ASN A 28 -16.93 -0.53 16.83
N THR A 29 -17.20 -0.21 15.56
CA THR A 29 -16.38 -0.62 14.42
C THR A 29 -16.11 0.60 13.55
N VAL A 30 -14.82 0.89 13.33
CA VAL A 30 -14.36 2.00 12.51
C VAL A 30 -13.29 1.48 11.54
N THR A 31 -13.44 1.79 10.27
CA THR A 31 -12.45 1.48 9.24
C THR A 31 -11.52 2.66 9.07
N MET A 32 -10.23 2.38 8.93
CA MET A 32 -9.21 3.37 8.61
C MET A 32 -8.57 3.03 7.26
N LYS A 33 -8.49 4.01 6.38
CA LYS A 33 -7.68 3.96 5.15
C LYS A 33 -6.41 4.74 5.38
N LEU A 34 -5.27 4.20 4.98
CA LEU A 34 -3.97 4.80 5.22
C LEU A 34 -3.10 4.70 3.97
N ALA A 35 -2.39 5.77 3.65
CA ALA A 35 -1.37 5.78 2.62
C ALA A 35 -0.12 6.50 3.08
N THR A 36 1.01 6.12 2.50
CA THR A 36 2.32 6.72 2.77
C THR A 36 2.90 7.35 1.52
N SER A 37 3.82 8.28 1.70
CA SER A 37 4.62 8.86 0.62
C SER A 37 6.00 9.28 1.11
N TYR A 38 7.00 9.14 0.27
CA TYR A 38 8.31 9.76 0.47
C TYR A 38 8.41 11.14 -0.14
N ILE A 39 7.47 11.51 -1.04
CA ILE A 39 7.49 12.76 -1.80
C ILE A 39 6.93 13.91 -0.98
N SER A 40 5.65 13.81 -0.55
CA SER A 40 4.98 14.85 0.21
C SER A 40 3.70 14.34 0.88
N TYR A 41 3.14 15.15 1.79
CA TYR A 41 1.84 14.90 2.40
C TYR A 41 0.70 14.87 1.33
N ASP A 42 0.72 15.81 0.39
CA ASP A 42 -0.27 15.86 -0.69
C ASP A 42 -0.16 14.64 -1.60
N GLN A 43 1.05 14.12 -1.81
CA GLN A 43 1.23 12.89 -2.54
C GLN A 43 0.70 11.67 -1.76
N ALA A 44 0.87 11.60 -0.44
CA ALA A 44 0.26 10.54 0.38
C ALA A 44 -1.28 10.55 0.25
N LYS A 45 -1.89 11.73 0.31
CA LYS A 45 -3.33 11.89 0.08
C LYS A 45 -3.75 11.46 -1.33
N LYS A 46 -2.94 11.79 -2.33
CA LYS A 46 -3.15 11.37 -3.71
C LYS A 46 -3.02 9.87 -3.89
N ASN A 47 -2.02 9.24 -3.28
CA ASN A 47 -1.84 7.79 -3.28
C ASN A 47 -3.08 7.08 -2.73
N LEU A 48 -3.60 7.54 -1.58
CA LEU A 48 -4.84 6.99 -1.02
C LEU A 48 -5.99 7.03 -2.04
N LYS A 49 -6.16 8.18 -2.69
CA LYS A 49 -7.24 8.37 -3.66
C LYS A 49 -7.06 7.52 -4.93
N LEU A 50 -5.84 7.37 -5.42
CA LEU A 50 -5.53 6.61 -6.64
C LEU A 50 -5.62 5.10 -6.42
N GLU A 51 -5.21 4.61 -5.25
CA GLU A 51 -5.06 3.18 -4.98
C GLU A 51 -6.29 2.57 -4.31
N ILE A 52 -6.92 3.30 -3.38
CA ILE A 52 -8.09 2.82 -2.62
C ILE A 52 -9.34 3.60 -3.03
N GLY A 53 -9.27 4.94 -3.06
CA GLY A 53 -10.40 5.80 -3.39
C GLY A 53 -11.62 5.53 -2.53
N GLY A 54 -12.76 5.29 -3.18
CA GLY A 54 -14.04 4.99 -2.55
C GLY A 54 -14.26 3.50 -2.23
N ASP A 55 -13.30 2.62 -2.52
CA ASP A 55 -13.47 1.18 -2.35
C ASP A 55 -13.77 0.81 -0.88
N SER A 56 -14.67 -0.17 -0.69
CA SER A 56 -14.90 -0.79 0.62
C SER A 56 -13.73 -1.71 1.00
N PHE A 57 -13.68 -2.12 2.27
CA PHE A 57 -12.68 -3.08 2.74
C PHE A 57 -12.74 -4.38 1.93
N GLU A 58 -13.93 -4.92 1.69
CA GLU A 58 -14.15 -6.15 0.93
C GLU A 58 -13.68 -5.99 -0.52
N THR A 59 -13.91 -4.82 -1.12
CA THR A 59 -13.45 -4.54 -2.49
C THR A 59 -11.93 -4.54 -2.56
N VAL A 60 -11.26 -3.89 -1.61
CA VAL A 60 -9.79 -3.86 -1.52
C VAL A 60 -9.24 -5.26 -1.28
N TYR A 61 -9.85 -6.00 -0.35
CA TYR A 61 -9.48 -7.38 -0.04
C TYR A 61 -9.56 -8.28 -1.28
N ASN A 62 -10.70 -8.27 -1.97
CA ASN A 62 -10.91 -9.09 -3.17
C ASN A 62 -9.96 -8.71 -4.32
N LYS A 63 -9.68 -7.42 -4.50
CA LYS A 63 -8.68 -6.96 -5.47
C LYS A 63 -7.27 -7.46 -5.14
N ALA A 64 -6.90 -7.42 -3.86
CA ALA A 64 -5.60 -7.91 -3.41
C ALA A 64 -5.49 -9.43 -3.58
N GLN A 65 -6.53 -10.17 -3.18
CA GLN A 65 -6.59 -11.62 -3.37
C GLN A 65 -6.44 -11.99 -4.84
N SER A 66 -7.24 -11.38 -5.73
CA SER A 66 -7.18 -11.66 -7.17
C SER A 66 -5.81 -11.36 -7.77
N LYS A 67 -5.14 -10.29 -7.32
CA LYS A 67 -3.77 -10.00 -7.75
C LYS A 67 -2.78 -11.08 -7.32
N TRP A 68 -2.88 -11.55 -6.07
CA TRP A 68 -2.02 -12.62 -5.58
C TRP A 68 -2.32 -13.95 -6.25
N ASP A 69 -3.58 -14.30 -6.46
CA ASP A 69 -3.99 -15.53 -7.16
C ASP A 69 -3.43 -15.54 -8.58
N ASN A 70 -3.53 -14.43 -9.31
CA ASN A 70 -2.94 -14.30 -10.65
C ASN A 70 -1.40 -14.41 -10.63
N GLN A 71 -0.76 -13.83 -9.62
CA GLN A 71 0.69 -13.80 -9.53
C GLN A 71 1.28 -15.14 -9.11
N LEU A 72 0.63 -15.84 -8.18
CA LEU A 72 1.03 -17.17 -7.72
C LEU A 72 0.60 -18.25 -8.71
N GLY A 73 -0.47 -18.02 -9.47
CA GLY A 73 -1.00 -18.92 -10.48
C GLY A 73 -0.11 -19.07 -11.74
N ILE A 74 1.08 -18.49 -11.77
CA ILE A 74 2.06 -18.71 -12.85
C ILE A 74 2.48 -20.18 -12.92
N ILE A 75 2.55 -20.86 -11.78
CA ILE A 75 2.81 -22.29 -11.69
C ILE A 75 1.48 -22.97 -11.41
N THR A 76 0.99 -23.69 -12.41
CA THR A 76 -0.22 -24.50 -12.33
C THR A 76 0.14 -25.97 -12.51
N ASP A 77 -0.76 -26.87 -12.08
CA ASP A 77 -0.67 -28.31 -12.36
C ASP A 77 0.64 -28.96 -11.83
N VAL A 78 0.96 -28.73 -10.57
CA VAL A 78 2.10 -29.39 -9.90
C VAL A 78 1.72 -30.83 -9.57
N LYS A 79 2.24 -31.79 -10.34
CA LYS A 79 1.97 -33.23 -10.16
C LYS A 79 2.96 -33.85 -9.18
N GLY A 80 2.47 -34.80 -8.36
CA GLY A 80 3.28 -35.56 -7.45
C GLY A 80 3.68 -34.87 -6.15
N ALA A 81 3.31 -33.61 -5.96
CA ALA A 81 3.56 -32.88 -4.73
C ALA A 81 2.44 -33.14 -3.69
N ASN A 82 2.80 -33.33 -2.44
CA ASN A 82 1.85 -33.33 -1.33
C ASN A 82 1.52 -31.88 -0.90
N TYR A 83 0.54 -31.74 0.02
CA TYR A 83 0.07 -30.43 0.47
C TYR A 83 1.19 -29.57 1.08
N GLU A 84 2.06 -30.14 1.91
CA GLU A 84 3.16 -29.37 2.55
C GLU A 84 4.20 -28.89 1.53
N GLN A 85 4.46 -29.68 0.52
CA GLN A 85 5.35 -29.29 -0.59
C GLN A 85 4.73 -28.14 -1.40
N LEU A 86 3.43 -28.16 -1.66
CA LEU A 86 2.72 -27.08 -2.31
C LEU A 86 2.74 -25.80 -1.47
N VAL A 87 2.47 -25.89 -0.16
CA VAL A 87 2.56 -24.75 0.76
C VAL A 87 3.98 -24.15 0.73
N THR A 88 5.00 -24.99 0.76
CA THR A 88 6.39 -24.54 0.68
C THR A 88 6.68 -23.84 -0.64
N LEU A 89 6.29 -24.43 -1.77
CA LEU A 89 6.48 -23.87 -3.10
C LEU A 89 5.85 -22.48 -3.22
N TYR A 90 4.55 -22.37 -2.94
CA TYR A 90 3.83 -21.10 -3.07
C TYR A 90 4.29 -20.04 -2.06
N SER A 91 4.69 -20.46 -0.85
CA SER A 91 5.29 -19.55 0.13
C SER A 91 6.63 -19.00 -0.34
N CYS A 92 7.45 -19.81 -1.00
CA CYS A 92 8.71 -19.35 -1.60
C CYS A 92 8.46 -18.37 -2.74
N ILE A 93 7.52 -18.67 -3.64
CA ILE A 93 7.15 -17.76 -4.73
C ILE A 93 6.63 -16.44 -4.18
N TYR A 94 5.73 -16.47 -3.17
CA TYR A 94 5.25 -15.28 -2.50
C TYR A 94 6.40 -14.41 -1.95
N ARG A 95 7.37 -15.02 -1.26
CA ARG A 95 8.54 -14.31 -0.72
C ARG A 95 9.40 -13.67 -1.80
N MET A 96 9.53 -14.31 -2.96
CA MET A 96 10.26 -13.74 -4.10
C MET A 96 9.60 -12.47 -4.63
N TYR A 97 8.27 -12.37 -4.56
CA TYR A 97 7.52 -11.16 -4.95
C TYR A 97 7.53 -10.05 -3.88
N CYS A 98 7.97 -10.34 -2.66
CA CYS A 98 8.11 -9.31 -1.64
C CYS A 98 9.30 -8.38 -1.88
N TYR A 99 10.23 -8.74 -2.76
CA TYR A 99 11.39 -7.95 -3.14
C TYR A 99 11.72 -8.13 -4.62
N PRO A 100 12.22 -7.07 -5.30
CA PRO A 100 12.41 -5.70 -4.83
C PRO A 100 11.10 -4.92 -4.69
N ASN A 101 11.08 -3.91 -3.82
CA ASN A 101 9.94 -3.01 -3.68
C ASN A 101 10.02 -1.84 -4.68
N LEU A 102 8.89 -1.48 -5.27
CA LEU A 102 8.78 -0.25 -6.06
C LEU A 102 8.71 0.97 -5.13
N MET A 103 9.75 1.79 -5.15
CA MET A 103 9.84 3.01 -4.34
C MET A 103 9.37 4.27 -5.08
N SER A 104 8.86 4.12 -6.28
CA SER A 104 8.32 5.23 -7.07
C SER A 104 6.82 5.35 -6.87
N GLU A 105 6.34 6.59 -6.86
CA GLU A 105 4.95 6.94 -6.66
C GLU A 105 4.36 7.55 -7.93
N ASN A 106 3.07 7.30 -8.18
CA ASN A 106 2.37 7.89 -9.31
C ASN A 106 1.94 9.33 -8.97
N THR A 107 2.69 10.30 -9.50
CA THR A 107 2.35 11.72 -9.38
C THR A 107 1.36 12.20 -10.45
N GLY A 108 1.02 11.34 -11.42
CA GLY A 108 0.01 11.57 -12.46
C GLY A 108 -1.39 11.10 -12.06
N SER A 109 -2.10 10.48 -12.98
CA SER A 109 -3.40 9.84 -12.79
C SER A 109 -3.33 8.35 -13.12
N ASN A 110 -4.41 7.59 -12.86
CA ASN A 110 -4.47 6.18 -13.25
C ASN A 110 -4.47 6.01 -14.78
N SER A 111 -5.06 6.95 -15.53
CA SER A 111 -5.07 6.95 -17.00
C SER A 111 -3.78 7.48 -17.63
N ASN A 112 -3.04 8.33 -16.92
CA ASN A 112 -1.76 8.89 -17.37
C ASN A 112 -0.76 8.91 -16.21
N PRO A 113 -0.14 7.77 -15.87
CA PRO A 113 0.75 7.67 -14.72
C PRO A 113 2.09 8.36 -15.00
N VAL A 114 2.51 9.19 -14.05
CA VAL A 114 3.82 9.86 -14.04
C VAL A 114 4.58 9.39 -12.82
N TRP A 115 5.53 8.50 -13.02
CA TRP A 115 6.30 7.92 -11.93
C TRP A 115 7.44 8.82 -11.50
N LYS A 116 7.51 9.08 -10.19
CA LYS A 116 8.61 9.83 -9.56
C LYS A 116 8.99 9.15 -8.26
N TYR A 117 10.23 9.34 -7.83
CA TYR A 117 10.71 8.89 -6.54
C TYR A 117 11.48 9.97 -5.81
N LYS A 118 11.50 9.90 -4.50
CA LYS A 118 12.36 10.72 -3.63
C LYS A 118 13.18 9.78 -2.77
N SER A 119 14.50 9.93 -2.82
CA SER A 119 15.40 9.10 -2.02
C SER A 119 15.21 9.42 -0.53
N PRO A 120 15.00 8.42 0.34
CA PRO A 120 14.94 8.64 1.79
C PRO A 120 16.28 9.02 2.40
N TYR A 121 17.38 8.91 1.63
CA TYR A 121 18.76 9.20 2.05
C TYR A 121 19.27 10.56 1.59
N LYS A 122 18.47 11.33 0.84
CA LYS A 122 18.80 12.69 0.41
C LYS A 122 18.08 13.71 1.27
N ASP A 123 18.61 14.95 1.27
CA ASP A 123 18.01 16.10 1.95
C ASP A 123 16.49 16.18 1.68
N ASP A 124 15.74 16.54 2.72
CA ASP A 124 14.28 16.69 2.64
C ASP A 124 13.82 17.70 1.59
N ASN A 125 14.70 18.61 1.17
CA ASN A 125 14.46 19.62 0.15
C ASN A 125 14.76 19.14 -1.29
N ALA A 126 15.31 17.93 -1.47
CA ALA A 126 15.60 17.44 -2.83
C ALA A 126 14.31 17.22 -3.62
N ALA A 127 14.27 17.71 -4.86
CA ALA A 127 13.16 17.52 -5.76
C ALA A 127 12.99 16.02 -6.12
N PRO A 128 11.73 15.54 -6.29
CA PRO A 128 11.49 14.18 -6.76
C PRO A 128 12.07 13.96 -8.17
N VAL A 129 12.72 12.80 -8.35
CA VAL A 129 13.34 12.41 -9.63
C VAL A 129 12.35 11.61 -10.46
N ALA A 130 12.30 11.87 -11.78
CA ALA A 130 11.44 11.12 -12.71
C ALA A 130 11.96 9.69 -12.91
N GLY A 131 11.03 8.74 -13.04
CA GLY A 131 11.31 7.34 -13.33
C GLY A 131 10.84 6.37 -12.26
N LYS A 132 11.13 5.08 -12.48
CA LYS A 132 10.87 4.00 -11.53
C LYS A 132 12.18 3.53 -10.92
N ILE A 133 12.19 3.33 -9.61
CA ILE A 133 13.28 2.71 -8.87
C ILE A 133 12.74 1.57 -8.01
N TYR A 134 13.49 0.48 -7.96
CA TYR A 134 13.21 -0.70 -7.16
C TYR A 134 14.35 -0.91 -6.16
N ILE A 135 14.01 -1.16 -4.90
CA ILE A 135 14.96 -1.40 -3.79
C ILE A 135 14.56 -2.66 -3.05
#